data_705b88e0e7b15327bbc13391296c171d
#
_entry.id   705b88e0e7b15327bbc13391296c171d
#
_cell.length_a   1.000
_cell.length_b   1.000
_cell.length_c   1.000
_cell.angle_alpha   90.00
_cell.angle_beta   90.00
_cell.angle_gamma   90.00
#
_symmetry.space_group_name_H-M   'P 1'
#
loop_
_entity.id
_entity.type
_entity.pdbx_description
1 polymer ?
#
loop_
_entity_poly.entity_id
_entity_poly.type
_entity_poly.pdbx_seq_one_letter_code
_entity_poly.pdbx_strand_id
1 'polypeptide(L)'
;MDNSSLVLREGNSPIVMAVPNIPPFTTPSLTANFVLRIVLAVIANLVCLVPLRLLYRNGEFAAVVFITVVEIKNIFTIVTAALWHTDDMEAWWPGYGLCDIEQFVYNGCAGIYVTCLLAIMRNLAHQVGVMRAHPMTVREKRRRNFIQALIIFPLPIVQLAFTWPLAAQRYAVGTLMGCAWVPSSTWPYLVFFIIAQLVVSVVAGIYAVITFFRFRQVAKATSSALASSRAAFLRSQRTKRRLYLMVTSILVPFLPITITLCFLNVQALGVLRPFNFNEIHHSKTSLPWETIIFIPSRFNDFGSLNNGYISIFSAVPIFLFFGMTKDAINSYRIVLLYFGLGKIWPNLHNEYDPDRSATQTASSSRFLTRVTG
;
A
#
# COMPACT_ATOMS: atom_id res chain seq x y z
N MET A 1 32.76 18.01 -7.92
CA MET A 1 32.79 16.92 -6.91
C MET A 1 34.22 16.42 -6.88
N ASP A 2 34.94 16.75 -5.84
CA ASP A 2 36.33 16.30 -5.66
C ASP A 2 36.39 14.78 -5.49
N ASN A 3 37.31 14.15 -6.27
CA ASN A 3 37.51 12.69 -6.31
C ASN A 3 38.04 12.08 -5.01
N SER A 4 38.13 12.83 -3.94
CA SER A 4 38.81 12.43 -2.68
C SER A 4 37.91 11.73 -1.66
N SER A 5 36.62 11.49 -1.94
CA SER A 5 35.68 10.90 -0.97
C SER A 5 35.16 9.50 -1.34
N LEU A 6 35.65 8.90 -2.41
CA LEU A 6 35.24 7.58 -2.86
C LEU A 6 36.15 6.50 -2.24
N VAL A 7 35.69 5.87 -1.14
CA VAL A 7 36.37 4.68 -0.59
C VAL A 7 35.83 3.46 -1.31
N LEU A 8 36.66 2.84 -2.13
CA LEU A 8 36.34 1.58 -2.80
C LEU A 8 36.58 0.43 -1.80
N ARG A 9 35.56 -0.35 -1.54
CA ARG A 9 35.67 -1.63 -0.83
C ARG A 9 35.86 -2.74 -1.88
N GLU A 10 36.98 -3.43 -1.86
CA GLU A 10 37.25 -4.55 -2.77
C GLU A 10 36.32 -5.74 -2.50
N GLY A 11 35.63 -6.20 -3.53
CA GLY A 11 34.75 -7.35 -3.56
C GLY A 11 34.32 -7.64 -5.00
N ASN A 12 33.45 -8.65 -5.22
CA ASN A 12 32.95 -9.02 -6.57
C ASN A 12 32.17 -7.92 -7.30
N SER A 13 31.76 -6.85 -6.61
CA SER A 13 31.18 -5.63 -7.20
C SER A 13 31.76 -4.42 -6.49
N PRO A 14 32.10 -3.33 -7.21
CA PRO A 14 32.64 -2.12 -6.59
C PRO A 14 31.57 -1.50 -5.68
N ILE A 15 31.92 -1.28 -4.40
CA ILE A 15 31.08 -0.61 -3.43
C ILE A 15 31.62 0.80 -3.24
N VAL A 16 30.75 1.78 -3.41
CA VAL A 16 31.07 3.19 -3.24
C VAL A 16 30.27 3.75 -2.07
N MET A 17 30.96 4.28 -1.08
CA MET A 17 30.32 5.03 0.01
C MET A 17 30.11 6.47 -0.44
N ALA A 18 28.87 6.98 -0.28
CA ALA A 18 28.55 8.36 -0.64
C ALA A 18 29.36 9.40 0.15
N VAL A 19 29.84 8.99 1.34
CA VAL A 19 30.63 9.82 2.26
C VAL A 19 31.54 8.94 3.14
N PRO A 20 32.55 9.50 3.77
CA PRO A 20 33.37 8.78 4.76
C PRO A 20 32.52 8.23 5.91
N ASN A 21 32.85 7.02 6.37
CA ASN A 21 32.19 6.36 7.49
C ASN A 21 32.70 6.96 8.82
N ILE A 22 31.98 7.95 9.37
CA ILE A 22 32.39 8.71 10.55
C ILE A 22 31.32 8.60 11.65
N PRO A 23 31.69 8.23 12.90
CA PRO A 23 30.75 8.23 14.02
C PRO A 23 30.10 9.62 14.27
N PRO A 24 28.89 9.67 14.88
CA PRO A 24 28.14 8.57 15.48
C PRO A 24 27.34 7.78 14.44
N PHE A 25 27.39 6.44 14.51
CA PHE A 25 26.65 5.53 13.59
C PHE A 25 25.19 5.35 13.96
N THR A 26 24.78 5.83 15.13
CA THR A 26 23.39 5.77 15.59
C THR A 26 23.01 7.10 16.26
N THR A 27 21.78 7.53 16.07
CA THR A 27 21.19 8.66 16.76
C THR A 27 19.90 8.21 17.47
N PRO A 28 19.47 8.86 18.57
CA PRO A 28 18.21 8.50 19.23
C PRO A 28 17.00 8.55 18.29
N SER A 29 16.97 9.51 17.34
CA SER A 29 15.92 9.64 16.33
C SER A 29 15.93 8.50 15.33
N LEU A 30 17.10 8.03 14.91
CA LEU A 30 17.25 6.90 13.99
C LEU A 30 16.78 5.59 14.67
N THR A 31 17.20 5.36 15.92
CA THR A 31 16.75 4.20 16.70
C THR A 31 15.26 4.22 16.95
N ALA A 32 14.68 5.38 17.29
CA ALA A 32 13.25 5.53 17.47
C ALA A 32 12.48 5.23 16.17
N ASN A 33 12.94 5.76 15.03
CA ASN A 33 12.35 5.47 13.71
C ASN A 33 12.43 3.96 13.36
N PHE A 34 13.57 3.32 13.63
CA PHE A 34 13.76 1.88 13.43
C PHE A 34 12.73 1.06 14.22
N VAL A 35 12.64 1.27 15.55
CA VAL A 35 11.71 0.53 16.40
C VAL A 35 10.27 0.80 16.00
N LEU A 36 9.89 2.05 15.82
CA LEU A 36 8.53 2.44 15.44
C LEU A 36 8.12 1.83 14.11
N ARG A 37 9.01 1.85 13.13
CA ARG A 37 8.78 1.30 11.79
C ARG A 37 8.51 -0.20 11.81
N ILE A 38 9.34 -0.99 12.51
CA ILE A 38 9.16 -2.44 12.62
C ILE A 38 7.87 -2.76 13.36
N VAL A 39 7.65 -2.14 14.52
CA VAL A 39 6.46 -2.41 15.34
C VAL A 39 5.18 -2.08 14.56
N LEU A 40 5.12 -0.91 13.94
CA LEU A 40 3.94 -0.52 13.15
C LEU A 40 3.75 -1.39 11.91
N ALA A 41 4.81 -1.80 11.20
CA ALA A 41 4.70 -2.66 10.03
C ALA A 41 4.21 -4.07 10.40
N VAL A 42 4.68 -4.63 11.53
CA VAL A 42 4.19 -5.92 12.04
C VAL A 42 2.71 -5.82 12.41
N ILE A 43 2.32 -4.78 13.17
CA ILE A 43 0.92 -4.56 13.53
C ILE A 43 0.06 -4.39 12.27
N ALA A 44 0.51 -3.59 11.29
CA ALA A 44 -0.18 -3.35 10.03
C ALA A 44 -0.47 -4.66 9.28
N ASN A 45 0.52 -5.56 9.18
CA ASN A 45 0.32 -6.86 8.54
C ASN A 45 -0.67 -7.73 9.32
N LEU A 46 -0.52 -7.84 10.63
CA LEU A 46 -1.43 -8.66 11.45
C LEU A 46 -2.89 -8.20 11.35
N VAL A 47 -3.15 -6.88 11.37
CA VAL A 47 -4.51 -6.36 11.30
C VAL A 47 -5.10 -6.44 9.89
N CYS A 48 -4.28 -6.53 8.84
CA CYS A 48 -4.74 -6.67 7.45
C CYS A 48 -5.16 -8.10 7.08
N LEU A 49 -4.70 -9.15 7.78
CA LEU A 49 -5.00 -10.56 7.47
C LEU A 49 -6.51 -10.86 7.45
N VAL A 50 -7.26 -10.38 8.44
CA VAL A 50 -8.70 -10.64 8.52
C VAL A 50 -9.49 -9.87 7.44
N PRO A 51 -9.27 -8.56 7.23
CA PRO A 51 -9.81 -7.83 6.07
C PRO A 51 -9.51 -8.50 4.73
N LEU A 52 -8.28 -8.98 4.52
CA LEU A 52 -7.87 -9.68 3.30
C LEU A 52 -8.75 -10.91 3.05
N ARG A 53 -8.89 -11.78 4.08
CA ARG A 53 -9.74 -12.98 4.00
C ARG A 53 -11.21 -12.63 3.74
N LEU A 54 -11.72 -11.59 4.41
CA LEU A 54 -13.11 -11.15 4.26
C LEU A 54 -13.39 -10.65 2.83
N LEU A 55 -12.52 -9.81 2.28
CA LEU A 55 -12.64 -9.27 0.93
C LEU A 55 -12.47 -10.36 -0.14
N TYR A 56 -11.58 -11.33 0.10
CA TYR A 56 -11.44 -12.51 -0.76
C TYR A 56 -12.75 -13.31 -0.82
N ARG A 57 -13.38 -13.61 0.33
CA ARG A 57 -14.68 -14.29 0.39
C ARG A 57 -15.79 -13.51 -0.31
N ASN A 58 -15.77 -12.18 -0.19
CA ASN A 58 -16.73 -11.30 -0.86
C ASN A 58 -16.45 -11.18 -2.36
N GLY A 59 -15.29 -11.64 -2.84
CA GLY A 59 -14.87 -11.60 -4.23
C GLY A 59 -14.52 -10.21 -4.74
N GLU A 60 -14.02 -9.33 -3.87
CA GLU A 60 -13.54 -7.99 -4.22
C GLU A 60 -12.07 -8.05 -4.66
N PHE A 61 -11.84 -8.50 -5.92
CA PHE A 61 -10.53 -8.82 -6.47
C PHE A 61 -9.50 -7.69 -6.32
N ALA A 62 -9.82 -6.47 -6.76
CA ALA A 62 -8.88 -5.35 -6.70
C ALA A 62 -8.50 -4.97 -5.26
N ALA A 63 -9.43 -5.09 -4.30
CA ALA A 63 -9.14 -4.82 -2.89
C ALA A 63 -8.25 -5.91 -2.27
N VAL A 64 -8.42 -7.16 -2.68
CA VAL A 64 -7.54 -8.27 -2.28
C VAL A 64 -6.12 -8.02 -2.77
N VAL A 65 -5.94 -7.73 -4.07
CA VAL A 65 -4.63 -7.42 -4.66
C VAL A 65 -3.99 -6.21 -3.96
N PHE A 66 -4.77 -5.17 -3.67
CA PHE A 66 -4.30 -3.98 -2.96
C PHE A 66 -3.72 -4.31 -1.58
N ILE A 67 -4.48 -5.05 -0.74
CA ILE A 67 -4.02 -5.42 0.61
C ILE A 67 -2.80 -6.33 0.54
N THR A 68 -2.76 -7.30 -0.39
CA THR A 68 -1.58 -8.17 -0.57
C THR A 68 -0.32 -7.36 -0.91
N VAL A 69 -0.44 -6.33 -1.75
CA VAL A 69 0.68 -5.43 -2.05
C VAL A 69 1.12 -4.62 -0.83
N VAL A 70 0.17 -4.15 -0.03
CA VAL A 70 0.49 -3.46 1.25
C VAL A 70 1.26 -4.39 2.18
N GLU A 71 0.81 -5.65 2.34
CA GLU A 71 1.49 -6.64 3.17
C GLU A 71 2.90 -6.95 2.66
N ILE A 72 3.09 -7.15 1.36
CA ILE A 72 4.41 -7.39 0.75
C ILE A 72 5.34 -6.20 1.01
N LYS A 73 4.89 -4.97 0.79
CA LYS A 73 5.69 -3.76 1.06
C LYS A 73 6.08 -3.64 2.53
N ASN A 74 5.18 -3.95 3.45
CA ASN A 74 5.47 -3.92 4.88
C ASN A 74 6.49 -5.01 5.28
N ILE A 75 6.42 -6.22 4.67
CA ILE A 75 7.42 -7.27 4.89
C ILE A 75 8.80 -6.79 4.45
N PHE A 76 8.93 -6.24 3.25
CA PHE A 76 10.21 -5.67 2.80
C PHE A 76 10.69 -4.54 3.72
N THR A 77 9.79 -3.65 4.15
CA THR A 77 10.12 -2.58 5.11
C THR A 77 10.67 -3.14 6.43
N ILE A 78 10.13 -4.25 6.95
CA ILE A 78 10.64 -4.90 8.16
C ILE A 78 12.04 -5.48 7.91
N VAL A 79 12.21 -6.24 6.83
CA VAL A 79 13.47 -6.91 6.50
C VAL A 79 14.60 -5.89 6.27
N THR A 80 14.33 -4.86 5.46
CA THR A 80 15.34 -3.86 5.11
C THR A 80 15.69 -2.95 6.28
N ALA A 81 14.71 -2.56 7.10
CA ALA A 81 14.98 -1.81 8.32
C ALA A 81 15.80 -2.63 9.33
N ALA A 82 15.58 -3.94 9.44
CA ALA A 82 16.36 -4.79 10.34
C ALA A 82 17.81 -4.99 9.86
N LEU A 83 18.03 -5.08 8.54
CA LEU A 83 19.38 -5.27 7.97
C LEU A 83 20.23 -4.00 8.03
N TRP A 84 19.64 -2.84 7.76
CA TRP A 84 20.36 -1.56 7.66
C TRP A 84 19.79 -0.52 8.63
N HIS A 85 19.92 -0.78 9.94
CA HIS A 85 19.37 0.06 11.00
C HIS A 85 20.33 1.11 11.56
N THR A 86 21.62 1.05 11.21
CA THR A 86 22.68 1.96 11.66
C THR A 86 23.35 2.61 10.46
N ASP A 87 24.08 3.72 10.68
CA ASP A 87 24.87 4.40 9.65
C ASP A 87 26.32 3.84 9.55
N ASP A 88 26.61 2.71 10.18
CA ASP A 88 27.91 2.03 10.05
C ASP A 88 27.98 1.26 8.73
N MET A 89 28.31 1.97 7.66
CA MET A 89 28.37 1.44 6.30
C MET A 89 29.43 0.36 6.10
N GLU A 90 30.49 0.30 6.94
CA GLU A 90 31.51 -0.73 6.85
C GLU A 90 31.00 -2.09 7.33
N ALA A 91 30.06 -2.09 8.29
CA ALA A 91 29.42 -3.28 8.79
C ALA A 91 28.25 -3.77 7.92
N TRP A 92 27.82 -2.98 6.92
CA TRP A 92 26.67 -3.35 6.10
C TRP A 92 26.93 -4.53 5.19
N TRP A 93 25.97 -5.43 5.15
CA TRP A 93 25.88 -6.43 4.10
C TRP A 93 25.51 -5.74 2.77
N PRO A 94 26.21 -6.04 1.65
CA PRO A 94 25.93 -5.38 0.36
C PRO A 94 24.56 -5.65 -0.24
N GLY A 95 23.80 -6.63 0.26
CA GLY A 95 22.43 -6.89 -0.20
C GLY A 95 22.33 -7.76 -1.45
N TYR A 96 23.38 -8.49 -1.81
CA TYR A 96 23.39 -9.36 -3.00
C TYR A 96 22.17 -10.29 -3.04
N GLY A 97 21.52 -10.37 -4.19
CA GLY A 97 20.31 -11.15 -4.41
C GLY A 97 19.05 -10.50 -3.87
N LEU A 98 19.02 -10.08 -2.60
CA LEU A 98 17.86 -9.41 -2.02
C LEU A 98 17.56 -8.09 -2.74
N CYS A 99 18.56 -7.21 -2.85
CA CYS A 99 18.41 -5.92 -3.50
C CYS A 99 18.18 -6.04 -5.02
N ASP A 100 18.77 -7.05 -5.66
CA ASP A 100 18.52 -7.31 -7.07
C ASP A 100 17.06 -7.63 -7.34
N ILE A 101 16.36 -8.31 -6.42
CA ILE A 101 14.93 -8.64 -6.54
C ILE A 101 14.05 -7.50 -6.01
N GLU A 102 14.43 -6.87 -4.91
CA GLU A 102 13.60 -5.87 -4.22
C GLU A 102 13.24 -4.69 -5.11
N GLN A 103 14.15 -4.19 -5.95
CA GLN A 103 13.85 -3.09 -6.86
C GLN A 103 12.72 -3.42 -7.85
N PHE A 104 12.64 -4.66 -8.35
CA PHE A 104 11.54 -5.11 -9.21
C PHE A 104 10.24 -5.21 -8.40
N VAL A 105 10.29 -5.85 -7.24
CA VAL A 105 9.12 -5.99 -6.36
C VAL A 105 8.61 -4.62 -5.95
N TYR A 106 9.51 -3.70 -5.58
CA TYR A 106 9.15 -2.35 -5.18
C TYR A 106 8.46 -1.57 -6.29
N ASN A 107 9.04 -1.53 -7.49
CA ASN A 107 8.48 -0.83 -8.64
C ASN A 107 7.13 -1.44 -9.08
N GLY A 108 7.05 -2.77 -9.16
CA GLY A 108 5.81 -3.47 -9.45
C GLY A 108 4.72 -3.20 -8.41
N CYS A 109 5.06 -3.29 -7.12
CA CYS A 109 4.13 -3.00 -6.03
C CYS A 109 3.67 -1.53 -6.02
N ALA A 110 4.55 -0.57 -6.30
CA ALA A 110 4.18 0.84 -6.39
C ALA A 110 3.17 1.10 -7.51
N GLY A 111 3.38 0.50 -8.68
CA GLY A 111 2.44 0.57 -9.79
C GLY A 111 1.11 -0.10 -9.48
N ILE A 112 1.12 -1.34 -8.93
CA ILE A 112 -0.10 -2.06 -8.55
C ILE A 112 -0.88 -1.30 -7.48
N TYR A 113 -0.21 -0.69 -6.51
CA TYR A 113 -0.84 0.10 -5.45
C TYR A 113 -1.73 1.20 -6.05
N VAL A 114 -1.21 2.00 -6.95
CA VAL A 114 -1.93 3.13 -7.56
C VAL A 114 -3.04 2.65 -8.50
N THR A 115 -2.76 1.65 -9.33
CA THR A 115 -3.75 1.11 -10.28
C THR A 115 -4.88 0.35 -9.59
N CYS A 116 -4.64 -0.27 -8.42
CA CYS A 116 -5.70 -0.84 -7.58
C CYS A 116 -6.66 0.21 -7.05
N LEU A 117 -6.16 1.37 -6.58
CA LEU A 117 -7.03 2.47 -6.14
C LEU A 117 -7.96 2.92 -7.28
N LEU A 118 -7.42 3.07 -8.49
CA LEU A 118 -8.21 3.38 -9.69
C LEU A 118 -9.24 2.28 -9.99
N ALA A 119 -8.80 1.01 -10.00
CA ALA A 119 -9.67 -0.13 -10.33
C ALA A 119 -10.85 -0.26 -9.36
N ILE A 120 -10.60 -0.06 -8.04
CA ILE A 120 -11.63 -0.08 -7.00
C ILE A 120 -12.61 1.08 -7.21
N MET A 121 -12.13 2.32 -7.39
CA MET A 121 -12.99 3.49 -7.54
C MET A 121 -13.84 3.42 -8.81
N ARG A 122 -13.26 3.03 -9.96
CA ARG A 122 -14.00 2.82 -11.20
C ARG A 122 -15.07 1.73 -11.04
N ASN A 123 -14.71 0.60 -10.40
CA ASN A 123 -15.65 -0.50 -10.16
C ASN A 123 -16.82 -0.05 -9.27
N LEU A 124 -16.54 0.70 -8.21
CA LEU A 124 -17.56 1.27 -7.32
C LEU A 124 -18.46 2.28 -8.05
N ALA A 125 -17.87 3.17 -8.85
CA ALA A 125 -18.62 4.12 -9.66
C ALA A 125 -19.62 3.41 -10.58
N HIS A 126 -19.21 2.32 -11.20
CA HIS A 126 -20.09 1.52 -12.07
C HIS A 126 -21.15 0.75 -11.28
N GLN A 127 -20.78 0.10 -10.18
CA GLN A 127 -21.71 -0.72 -9.39
C GLN A 127 -22.74 0.08 -8.61
N VAL A 128 -22.42 1.29 -8.16
CA VAL A 128 -23.35 2.15 -7.43
C VAL A 128 -24.40 2.73 -8.38
N GLY A 129 -24.03 3.06 -9.62
CA GLY A 129 -24.96 3.59 -10.62
C GLY A 129 -25.99 2.55 -11.12
N VAL A 130 -25.76 1.25 -10.92
CA VAL A 130 -26.68 0.20 -11.34
C VAL A 130 -27.44 -0.32 -10.11
N MET A 131 -28.72 0.08 -9.97
CA MET A 131 -29.64 -0.47 -8.95
C MET A 131 -29.98 -1.93 -9.32
N ARG A 132 -29.18 -2.90 -8.90
CA ARG A 132 -29.47 -4.32 -9.13
C ARG A 132 -30.17 -4.93 -7.93
N ALA A 133 -31.32 -5.54 -8.18
CA ALA A 133 -32.05 -6.35 -7.19
C ALA A 133 -31.44 -7.75 -7.01
N HIS A 134 -30.74 -8.29 -8.03
CA HIS A 134 -30.22 -9.65 -8.01
C HIS A 134 -28.68 -9.70 -7.83
N PRO A 135 -28.15 -10.74 -7.16
CA PRO A 135 -26.71 -10.98 -7.08
C PRO A 135 -26.12 -11.22 -8.48
N MET A 136 -24.83 -10.84 -8.66
CA MET A 136 -24.13 -11.04 -9.92
C MET A 136 -23.96 -12.52 -10.25
N THR A 137 -24.18 -12.88 -11.53
CA THR A 137 -23.89 -14.21 -12.03
C THR A 137 -22.37 -14.48 -12.03
N VAL A 138 -21.96 -15.75 -12.06
CA VAL A 138 -20.53 -16.15 -12.10
C VAL A 138 -19.83 -15.55 -13.32
N ARG A 139 -20.50 -15.52 -14.48
CA ARG A 139 -19.97 -14.94 -15.73
C ARG A 139 -19.73 -13.42 -15.60
N GLU A 140 -20.66 -12.71 -14.99
CA GLU A 140 -20.53 -11.26 -14.74
C GLU A 140 -19.40 -10.96 -13.77
N LYS A 141 -19.27 -11.76 -12.69
CA LYS A 141 -18.19 -11.64 -11.72
C LYS A 141 -16.83 -11.87 -12.40
N ARG A 142 -16.70 -12.89 -13.24
CA ARG A 142 -15.48 -13.18 -13.99
C ARG A 142 -15.12 -12.04 -14.95
N ARG A 143 -16.12 -11.52 -15.70
CA ARG A 143 -15.92 -10.34 -16.57
C ARG A 143 -15.46 -9.11 -15.80
N ARG A 144 -16.06 -8.85 -14.65
CA ARG A 144 -15.66 -7.74 -13.77
C ARG A 144 -14.20 -7.86 -13.31
N ASN A 145 -13.82 -9.04 -12.81
CA ASN A 145 -12.47 -9.30 -12.34
C ASN A 145 -11.45 -9.18 -13.49
N PHE A 146 -11.79 -9.64 -14.69
CA PHE A 146 -10.95 -9.49 -15.88
C PHE A 146 -10.73 -8.01 -16.25
N ILE A 147 -11.79 -7.20 -16.23
CA ILE A 147 -11.67 -5.75 -16.48
C ILE A 147 -10.81 -5.09 -15.41
N GLN A 148 -10.95 -5.49 -14.13
CA GLN A 148 -10.09 -4.99 -13.07
C GLN A 148 -8.62 -5.38 -13.30
N ALA A 149 -8.35 -6.62 -13.70
CA ALA A 149 -7.01 -7.08 -14.03
C ALA A 149 -6.38 -6.27 -15.18
N LEU A 150 -7.16 -5.95 -16.22
CA LEU A 150 -6.72 -5.10 -17.34
C LEU A 150 -6.42 -3.65 -16.94
N ILE A 151 -6.93 -3.18 -15.81
CA ILE A 151 -6.60 -1.85 -15.28
C ILE A 151 -5.37 -1.94 -14.37
N ILE A 152 -5.26 -3.02 -13.58
CA ILE A 152 -4.25 -3.16 -12.54
C ILE A 152 -2.88 -3.48 -13.13
N PHE A 153 -2.77 -4.46 -14.02
CA PHE A 153 -1.49 -5.06 -14.39
C PHE A 153 -0.71 -4.39 -15.55
N PRO A 154 -1.29 -3.72 -16.55
CA PRO A 154 -0.51 -3.23 -17.71
C PRO A 154 0.60 -2.25 -17.32
N LEU A 155 0.32 -1.25 -16.51
CA LEU A 155 1.33 -0.27 -16.09
C LEU A 155 2.47 -0.92 -15.27
N PRO A 156 2.18 -1.75 -14.23
CA PRO A 156 3.24 -2.47 -13.51
C PRO A 156 4.09 -3.39 -14.40
N ILE A 157 3.49 -4.08 -15.38
CA ILE A 157 4.25 -4.93 -16.31
C ILE A 157 5.24 -4.09 -17.12
N VAL A 158 4.81 -2.94 -17.62
CA VAL A 158 5.71 -2.00 -18.32
C VAL A 158 6.81 -1.51 -17.37
N GLN A 159 6.47 -1.13 -16.13
CA GLN A 159 7.46 -0.70 -15.15
C GLN A 159 8.47 -1.80 -14.83
N LEU A 160 8.04 -3.05 -14.64
CA LEU A 160 8.93 -4.19 -14.44
C LEU A 160 9.88 -4.40 -15.62
N ALA A 161 9.36 -4.32 -16.86
CA ALA A 161 10.16 -4.47 -18.06
C ALA A 161 11.23 -3.37 -18.20
N PHE A 162 10.94 -2.16 -17.74
CA PHE A 162 11.86 -1.03 -17.80
C PHE A 162 12.74 -0.86 -16.56
N THR A 163 12.51 -1.59 -15.46
CA THR A 163 13.29 -1.45 -14.22
C THR A 163 14.79 -1.68 -14.46
N TRP A 164 15.15 -2.78 -15.11
CA TRP A 164 16.55 -3.07 -15.39
C TRP A 164 17.15 -2.20 -16.51
N PRO A 165 16.51 -1.99 -17.68
CA PRO A 165 17.09 -1.16 -18.74
C PRO A 165 17.32 0.29 -18.35
N LEU A 166 16.59 0.81 -17.37
CA LEU A 166 16.70 2.20 -16.90
C LEU A 166 17.58 2.34 -15.66
N ALA A 167 18.11 1.26 -15.10
CA ALA A 167 18.98 1.32 -13.94
C ALA A 167 20.34 1.92 -14.31
N ALA A 168 20.66 3.11 -13.79
CA ALA A 168 21.94 3.77 -13.98
C ALA A 168 23.08 3.07 -13.20
N GLN A 169 22.74 2.49 -12.04
CA GLN A 169 23.59 1.71 -11.17
C GLN A 169 22.84 0.46 -10.73
N ARG A 170 23.56 -0.58 -10.28
CA ARG A 170 22.94 -1.83 -9.85
C ARG A 170 21.87 -1.60 -8.81
N TYR A 171 22.18 -0.91 -7.72
CA TYR A 171 21.26 -0.38 -6.70
C TYR A 171 22.01 0.49 -5.70
N ALA A 172 21.25 1.25 -4.91
CA ALA A 172 21.77 1.90 -3.73
C ALA A 172 21.19 1.22 -2.47
N VAL A 173 21.96 1.23 -1.38
CA VAL A 173 21.53 0.76 -0.07
C VAL A 173 21.54 1.94 0.88
N GLY A 174 20.42 2.19 1.56
CA GLY A 174 20.30 3.31 2.49
C GLY A 174 19.82 2.88 3.87
N THR A 175 20.27 3.60 4.89
CA THR A 175 19.85 3.37 6.28
C THR A 175 18.33 3.43 6.39
N LEU A 176 17.69 2.40 6.95
CA LEU A 176 16.24 2.21 7.09
C LEU A 176 15.43 2.23 5.79
N MET A 177 16.00 2.75 4.71
CA MET A 177 15.38 2.78 3.39
C MET A 177 15.46 1.40 2.71
N GLY A 178 16.58 0.68 2.96
CA GLY A 178 16.88 -0.58 2.28
C GLY A 178 17.42 -0.37 0.89
N CYS A 179 17.04 -1.26 -0.02
CA CYS A 179 17.50 -1.23 -1.40
C CYS A 179 16.69 -0.21 -2.21
N ALA A 180 17.40 0.74 -2.81
CA ALA A 180 16.81 1.74 -3.69
C ALA A 180 17.25 1.51 -5.14
N TRP A 181 16.28 1.53 -6.02
CA TRP A 181 16.53 1.60 -7.45
C TRP A 181 17.10 2.95 -7.82
N VAL A 182 18.15 2.98 -8.63
CA VAL A 182 18.82 4.19 -9.13
C VAL A 182 18.48 4.37 -10.61
N PRO A 183 17.43 5.09 -10.96
CA PRO A 183 17.02 5.26 -12.34
C PRO A 183 17.89 6.28 -13.09
N SER A 184 18.09 6.07 -14.39
CA SER A 184 18.68 7.05 -15.29
C SER A 184 17.72 8.18 -15.62
N SER A 185 18.22 9.42 -15.77
CA SER A 185 17.43 10.61 -16.12
C SER A 185 17.00 10.59 -17.59
N THR A 186 16.13 9.65 -17.97
CA THR A 186 15.66 9.44 -19.34
C THR A 186 14.14 9.59 -19.45
N TRP A 187 13.64 9.86 -20.67
CA TRP A 187 12.21 10.08 -20.90
C TRP A 187 11.31 8.87 -20.49
N PRO A 188 11.71 7.57 -20.65
CA PRO A 188 10.85 6.47 -20.22
C PRO A 188 10.65 6.42 -18.70
N TYR A 189 11.69 6.79 -17.92
CA TYR A 189 11.56 6.91 -16.47
C TYR A 189 10.55 7.99 -16.09
N LEU A 190 10.68 9.20 -16.71
CA LEU A 190 9.73 10.28 -16.48
C LEU A 190 8.28 9.86 -16.79
N VAL A 191 8.06 9.22 -17.95
CA VAL A 191 6.71 8.88 -18.42
C VAL A 191 6.09 7.75 -17.61
N PHE A 192 6.80 6.61 -17.45
CA PHE A 192 6.20 5.41 -16.87
C PHE A 192 6.26 5.34 -15.35
N PHE A 193 7.24 5.99 -14.71
CA PHE A 193 7.40 5.90 -13.26
C PHE A 193 6.96 7.15 -12.50
N ILE A 194 7.02 8.33 -13.12
CA ILE A 194 6.64 9.59 -12.48
C ILE A 194 5.26 10.05 -12.95
N ILE A 195 5.12 10.37 -14.24
CA ILE A 195 3.88 10.97 -14.77
C ILE A 195 2.73 9.96 -14.74
N ALA A 196 2.95 8.70 -15.12
CA ALA A 196 1.90 7.70 -15.14
C ALA A 196 1.26 7.49 -13.77
N GLN A 197 2.05 7.46 -12.68
CA GLN A 197 1.52 7.33 -11.34
C GLN A 197 0.64 8.52 -10.93
N LEU A 198 1.06 9.74 -11.26
CA LEU A 198 0.28 10.95 -11.02
C LEU A 198 -1.04 10.92 -11.80
N VAL A 199 -0.99 10.64 -13.11
CA VAL A 199 -2.19 10.57 -13.97
C VAL A 199 -3.18 9.54 -13.45
N VAL A 200 -2.73 8.33 -13.11
CA VAL A 200 -3.58 7.26 -12.56
C VAL A 200 -4.22 7.69 -11.24
N SER A 201 -3.45 8.36 -10.36
CA SER A 201 -3.95 8.86 -9.07
C SER A 201 -5.02 9.94 -9.25
N VAL A 202 -4.81 10.88 -10.18
CA VAL A 202 -5.79 11.93 -10.51
C VAL A 202 -7.07 11.32 -11.08
N VAL A 203 -6.96 10.36 -12.00
CA VAL A 203 -8.12 9.65 -12.57
C VAL A 203 -8.87 8.89 -11.48
N ALA A 204 -8.16 8.24 -10.52
CA ALA A 204 -8.78 7.62 -9.36
C ALA A 204 -9.56 8.63 -8.50
N GLY A 205 -9.01 9.85 -8.31
CA GLY A 205 -9.68 10.96 -7.64
C GLY A 205 -10.96 11.40 -8.35
N ILE A 206 -10.95 11.52 -9.66
CA ILE A 206 -12.14 11.83 -10.47
C ILE A 206 -13.22 10.76 -10.27
N TYR A 207 -12.85 9.46 -10.33
CA TYR A 207 -13.80 8.38 -10.06
C TYR A 207 -14.32 8.38 -8.61
N ALA A 208 -13.51 8.81 -7.63
CA ALA A 208 -13.96 8.97 -6.25
C ALA A 208 -15.08 10.04 -6.15
N VAL A 209 -14.90 11.18 -6.81
CA VAL A 209 -15.92 12.25 -6.88
C VAL A 209 -17.20 11.76 -7.57
N ILE A 210 -17.07 11.10 -8.73
CA ILE A 210 -18.21 10.50 -9.45
C ILE A 210 -18.96 9.52 -8.55
N THR A 211 -18.25 8.66 -7.83
CA THR A 211 -18.81 7.67 -6.91
C THR A 211 -19.58 8.34 -5.77
N PHE A 212 -19.05 9.44 -5.23
CA PHE A 212 -19.72 10.23 -4.19
C PHE A 212 -21.10 10.76 -4.65
N PHE A 213 -21.15 11.38 -5.82
CA PHE A 213 -22.40 11.88 -6.37
C PHE A 213 -23.42 10.75 -6.64
N ARG A 214 -22.95 9.61 -7.16
CA ARG A 214 -23.79 8.43 -7.36
C ARG A 214 -24.34 7.87 -6.06
N PHE A 215 -23.54 7.80 -4.99
CA PHE A 215 -24.05 7.40 -3.68
C PHE A 215 -25.14 8.36 -3.16
N ARG A 216 -24.98 9.66 -3.34
CA ARG A 216 -26.00 10.64 -2.97
C ARG A 216 -27.30 10.44 -3.75
N GLN A 217 -27.23 10.22 -5.07
CA GLN A 217 -28.39 9.96 -5.91
C GLN A 217 -29.14 8.68 -5.47
N VAL A 218 -28.40 7.60 -5.25
CA VAL A 218 -28.97 6.33 -4.79
C VAL A 218 -29.60 6.46 -3.41
N ALA A 219 -28.99 7.19 -2.49
CA ALA A 219 -29.56 7.42 -1.15
C ALA A 219 -30.91 8.15 -1.23
N LYS A 220 -31.04 9.15 -2.11
CA LYS A 220 -32.34 9.87 -2.34
C LYS A 220 -33.38 8.93 -2.95
N ALA A 221 -33.02 8.13 -3.98
CA ALA A 221 -33.93 7.22 -4.65
C ALA A 221 -34.39 6.05 -3.75
N THR A 222 -33.55 5.59 -2.81
CA THR A 222 -33.90 4.46 -1.92
C THR A 222 -34.83 4.86 -0.80
N SER A 223 -34.96 6.14 -0.45
CA SER A 223 -35.89 6.60 0.56
C SER A 223 -37.37 6.43 0.11
N SER A 224 -37.60 6.33 -1.20
CA SER A 224 -38.91 6.21 -1.82
C SER A 224 -39.29 4.77 -2.26
N ALA A 225 -38.40 3.77 -2.14
CA ALA A 225 -38.64 2.41 -2.66
C ALA A 225 -39.13 1.42 -1.59
N LEU A 226 -40.05 0.53 -1.99
CA LEU A 226 -40.78 -0.45 -1.18
C LEU A 226 -39.95 -1.48 -0.42
N ALA A 227 -40.51 -1.98 0.69
CA ALA A 227 -39.84 -2.65 1.81
C ALA A 227 -39.29 -4.09 1.60
N SER A 228 -39.70 -4.85 0.59
CA SER A 228 -39.46 -6.30 0.54
C SER A 228 -38.06 -6.76 0.09
N SER A 229 -37.33 -5.94 -0.65
CA SER A 229 -35.93 -6.26 -1.05
C SER A 229 -34.87 -5.43 -0.31
N ARG A 230 -35.30 -4.65 0.68
CA ARG A 230 -34.52 -3.61 1.36
C ARG A 230 -33.30 -4.17 2.13
N ALA A 231 -33.45 -5.32 2.81
CA ALA A 231 -32.39 -5.83 3.68
C ALA A 231 -31.14 -6.31 2.93
N ALA A 232 -31.31 -7.09 1.86
CA ALA A 232 -30.20 -7.59 1.03
C ALA A 232 -29.51 -6.42 0.28
N PHE A 233 -30.27 -5.48 -0.23
CA PHE A 233 -29.80 -4.26 -0.87
C PHE A 233 -28.96 -3.42 0.09
N LEU A 234 -29.47 -3.15 1.31
CA LEU A 234 -28.77 -2.37 2.33
C LEU A 234 -27.45 -3.05 2.77
N ARG A 235 -27.42 -4.38 2.87
CA ARG A 235 -26.19 -5.12 3.20
C ARG A 235 -25.12 -4.95 2.12
N SER A 236 -25.50 -5.08 0.84
CA SER A 236 -24.60 -4.84 -0.29
C SER A 236 -24.11 -3.38 -0.33
N GLN A 237 -24.97 -2.42 -0.09
CA GLN A 237 -24.63 -1.00 -0.05
C GLN A 237 -23.69 -0.66 1.11
N ARG A 238 -23.84 -1.28 2.29
CA ARG A 238 -22.92 -1.09 3.43
C ARG A 238 -21.49 -1.51 3.06
N THR A 239 -21.31 -2.66 2.40
CA THR A 239 -19.96 -3.12 1.96
C THR A 239 -19.35 -2.16 0.94
N LYS A 240 -20.13 -1.73 -0.07
CA LYS A 240 -19.65 -0.78 -1.08
C LYS A 240 -19.28 0.58 -0.46
N ARG A 241 -20.10 1.08 0.49
CA ARG A 241 -19.83 2.32 1.22
C ARG A 241 -18.54 2.21 2.05
N ARG A 242 -18.32 1.10 2.74
CA ARG A 242 -17.06 0.85 3.50
C ARG A 242 -15.85 0.83 2.57
N LEU A 243 -15.95 0.12 1.44
CA LEU A 243 -14.89 0.08 0.44
C LEU A 243 -14.59 1.46 -0.14
N TYR A 244 -15.63 2.26 -0.42
CA TYR A 244 -15.48 3.63 -0.86
C TYR A 244 -14.76 4.49 0.18
N LEU A 245 -15.19 4.45 1.44
CA LEU A 245 -14.60 5.23 2.53
C LEU A 245 -13.14 4.81 2.78
N MET A 246 -12.85 3.52 2.75
CA MET A 246 -11.46 3.01 2.88
C MET A 246 -10.56 3.60 1.79
N VAL A 247 -10.93 3.46 0.52
CA VAL A 247 -10.09 3.94 -0.58
C VAL A 247 -10.01 5.46 -0.61
N THR A 248 -11.09 6.18 -0.30
CA THR A 248 -11.07 7.65 -0.21
C THR A 248 -10.18 8.14 0.92
N SER A 249 -10.19 7.48 2.07
CA SER A 249 -9.30 7.81 3.20
C SER A 249 -7.82 7.60 2.88
N ILE A 250 -7.50 6.67 1.97
CA ILE A 250 -6.13 6.49 1.45
C ILE A 250 -5.82 7.52 0.37
N LEU A 251 -6.73 7.75 -0.56
CA LEU A 251 -6.51 8.57 -1.74
C LEU A 251 -6.38 10.07 -1.40
N VAL A 252 -7.11 10.55 -0.40
CA VAL A 252 -7.08 11.97 0.02
C VAL A 252 -5.69 12.43 0.47
N PRO A 253 -4.96 11.74 1.37
CA PRO A 253 -3.58 12.08 1.68
C PRO A 253 -2.59 11.67 0.57
N PHE A 254 -2.87 10.60 -0.18
CA PHE A 254 -1.97 10.08 -1.20
C PHE A 254 -1.85 11.01 -2.42
N LEU A 255 -2.93 11.67 -2.85
CA LEU A 255 -2.92 12.60 -3.97
C LEU A 255 -1.93 13.77 -3.78
N PRO A 256 -1.98 14.57 -2.70
CA PRO A 256 -1.00 15.63 -2.50
C PRO A 256 0.42 15.09 -2.36
N ILE A 257 0.62 13.94 -1.72
CA ILE A 257 1.95 13.30 -1.65
C ILE A 257 2.45 12.96 -3.05
N THR A 258 1.62 12.36 -3.91
CA THR A 258 2.01 11.99 -5.27
C THR A 258 2.32 13.21 -6.14
N ILE A 259 1.57 14.31 -5.98
CA ILE A 259 1.84 15.57 -6.67
C ILE A 259 3.20 16.14 -6.24
N THR A 260 3.45 16.19 -4.92
CA THR A 260 4.72 16.68 -4.37
C THR A 260 5.90 15.83 -4.82
N LEU A 261 5.77 14.48 -4.74
CA LEU A 261 6.83 13.57 -5.22
C LEU A 261 7.05 13.71 -6.73
N CYS A 262 6.01 13.89 -7.54
CA CYS A 262 6.15 14.16 -8.96
C CYS A 262 6.98 15.43 -9.21
N PHE A 263 6.66 16.51 -8.52
CA PHE A 263 7.38 17.78 -8.62
C PHE A 263 8.85 17.64 -8.23
N LEU A 264 9.13 17.03 -7.08
CA LEU A 264 10.49 16.81 -6.59
C LEU A 264 11.31 15.91 -7.53
N ASN A 265 10.72 14.82 -8.02
CA ASN A 265 11.39 13.92 -8.96
C ASN A 265 11.68 14.60 -10.31
N VAL A 266 10.75 15.42 -10.82
CA VAL A 266 10.98 16.19 -12.06
C VAL A 266 12.12 17.19 -11.86
N GLN A 267 12.17 17.87 -10.72
CA GLN A 267 13.30 18.79 -10.39
C GLN A 267 14.63 18.04 -10.29
N ALA A 268 14.64 16.86 -9.67
CA ALA A 268 15.85 16.05 -9.49
C ALA A 268 16.39 15.47 -10.81
N LEU A 269 15.54 15.27 -11.82
CA LEU A 269 15.93 14.73 -13.12
C LEU A 269 16.92 15.61 -13.88
N GLY A 270 16.82 16.95 -13.70
CA GLY A 270 17.63 17.90 -14.46
C GLY A 270 17.38 17.82 -15.97
N VAL A 271 18.46 17.65 -16.74
CA VAL A 271 18.37 17.53 -18.21
C VAL A 271 17.99 16.11 -18.61
N LEU A 272 16.84 15.95 -19.26
CA LEU A 272 16.39 14.68 -19.82
C LEU A 272 17.27 14.26 -20.99
N ARG A 273 17.77 13.02 -20.91
CA ARG A 273 18.57 12.40 -21.97
C ARG A 273 17.73 11.45 -22.82
N PRO A 274 18.07 11.26 -24.09
CA PRO A 274 17.47 10.19 -24.89
C PRO A 274 17.80 8.83 -24.27
N PHE A 275 16.90 7.87 -24.41
CA PHE A 275 17.15 6.52 -23.93
C PHE A 275 18.18 5.83 -24.83
N ASN A 276 19.32 5.48 -24.25
CA ASN A 276 20.36 4.69 -24.88
C ASN A 276 20.88 3.64 -23.90
N PHE A 277 20.54 2.38 -24.13
CA PHE A 277 20.90 1.26 -23.26
C PHE A 277 22.42 1.13 -23.10
N ASN A 278 23.18 1.23 -24.19
CA ASN A 278 24.62 1.10 -24.15
C ASN A 278 25.30 2.23 -23.37
N GLU A 279 24.79 3.44 -23.48
CA GLU A 279 25.27 4.59 -22.72
C GLU A 279 25.01 4.43 -21.22
N ILE A 280 23.85 3.86 -20.84
CA ILE A 280 23.51 3.63 -19.43
C ILE A 280 24.38 2.55 -18.81
N HIS A 281 24.58 1.41 -19.50
CA HIS A 281 25.21 0.24 -18.91
C HIS A 281 26.70 0.08 -19.19
N HIS A 282 27.23 0.69 -20.25
CA HIS A 282 28.61 0.53 -20.72
C HIS A 282 29.38 1.85 -20.84
N SER A 283 28.88 2.95 -20.23
CA SER A 283 29.56 4.23 -20.26
C SER A 283 30.92 4.13 -19.52
N LYS A 284 31.98 4.57 -20.18
CA LYS A 284 33.31 4.70 -19.59
C LYS A 284 33.48 5.96 -18.73
N THR A 285 32.55 6.88 -18.78
CA THR A 285 32.62 8.19 -18.11
C THR A 285 31.90 8.21 -16.76
N SER A 286 31.08 7.19 -16.47
CA SER A 286 30.36 7.02 -15.20
C SER A 286 30.95 5.84 -14.41
N LEU A 287 30.52 5.71 -13.16
CA LEU A 287 30.81 4.52 -12.36
C LEU A 287 30.34 3.25 -13.10
N PRO A 288 31.06 2.12 -12.99
CA PRO A 288 30.62 0.85 -13.58
C PRO A 288 29.18 0.54 -13.15
N TRP A 289 28.37 -0.04 -14.04
CA TRP A 289 26.96 -0.34 -13.74
C TRP A 289 26.80 -1.27 -12.52
N GLU A 290 27.75 -2.18 -12.30
CA GLU A 290 27.75 -3.11 -11.17
C GLU A 290 27.97 -2.44 -9.81
N THR A 291 28.22 -1.13 -9.78
CA THR A 291 28.50 -0.39 -8.54
C THR A 291 27.29 -0.37 -7.62
N ILE A 292 27.54 -0.67 -6.34
CA ILE A 292 26.59 -0.54 -5.24
C ILE A 292 26.90 0.74 -4.48
N ILE A 293 25.91 1.59 -4.27
CA ILE A 293 26.09 2.88 -3.58
C ILE A 293 25.53 2.77 -2.16
N PHE A 294 26.37 3.05 -1.15
CA PHE A 294 25.94 3.12 0.25
C PHE A 294 25.64 4.57 0.64
N ILE A 295 24.45 4.80 1.20
CA ILE A 295 23.95 6.15 1.53
C ILE A 295 23.51 6.17 3.00
N PRO A 296 24.22 6.87 3.91
CA PRO A 296 23.81 6.99 5.30
C PRO A 296 22.60 7.90 5.46
N SER A 297 21.89 7.78 6.59
CA SER A 297 20.59 8.46 6.86
C SER A 297 20.61 9.96 6.61
N ARG A 298 21.69 10.65 6.91
CA ARG A 298 21.85 12.11 6.74
C ARG A 298 21.82 12.59 5.28
N PHE A 299 22.06 11.71 4.32
CA PHE A 299 22.06 12.01 2.88
C PHE A 299 20.80 11.48 2.17
N ASN A 300 19.98 10.69 2.86
CA ASN A 300 18.68 10.30 2.36
C ASN A 300 17.70 11.45 2.49
N ASP A 301 16.96 11.76 1.43
CA ASP A 301 15.86 12.70 1.51
C ASP A 301 14.74 12.15 2.43
N PHE A 302 13.98 13.06 3.03
CA PHE A 302 12.91 12.70 3.96
C PHE A 302 11.86 11.77 3.32
N GLY A 303 11.54 11.96 2.04
CA GLY A 303 10.55 11.15 1.32
C GLY A 303 11.02 9.71 1.13
N SER A 304 12.24 9.52 0.67
CA SER A 304 12.86 8.20 0.47
C SER A 304 13.03 7.46 1.79
N LEU A 305 13.55 8.15 2.81
CA LEU A 305 13.72 7.57 4.14
C LEU A 305 12.39 7.09 4.73
N ASN A 306 11.28 7.80 4.52
CA ASN A 306 10.00 7.52 5.17
C ASN A 306 8.95 6.88 4.25
N ASN A 307 9.30 6.51 3.03
CA ASN A 307 8.36 5.94 2.05
C ASN A 307 7.65 4.66 2.55
N GLY A 308 8.31 3.84 3.37
CA GLY A 308 7.71 2.66 4.00
C GLY A 308 6.45 2.96 4.83
N TYR A 309 6.33 4.15 5.39
CA TYR A 309 5.15 4.54 6.16
C TYR A 309 3.87 4.68 5.31
N ILE A 310 3.97 4.87 3.99
CA ILE A 310 2.79 4.92 3.11
C ILE A 310 2.01 3.60 3.17
N SER A 311 2.70 2.47 3.08
CA SER A 311 2.06 1.14 3.19
C SER A 311 1.59 0.85 4.61
N ILE A 312 2.36 1.20 5.63
CA ILE A 312 1.99 1.03 7.04
C ILE A 312 0.71 1.79 7.37
N PHE A 313 0.63 3.08 7.03
CA PHE A 313 -0.57 3.89 7.31
C PHE A 313 -1.77 3.51 6.43
N SER A 314 -1.56 2.87 5.29
CA SER A 314 -2.66 2.30 4.49
C SER A 314 -3.41 1.20 5.22
N ALA A 315 -2.77 0.51 6.17
CA ALA A 315 -3.43 -0.51 7.00
C ALA A 315 -4.49 0.09 7.95
N VAL A 316 -4.34 1.35 8.36
CA VAL A 316 -5.29 2.00 9.28
C VAL A 316 -6.70 2.06 8.70
N PRO A 317 -6.98 2.66 7.53
CA PRO A 317 -8.31 2.64 6.95
C PRO A 317 -8.78 1.22 6.56
N ILE A 318 -7.88 0.32 6.14
CA ILE A 318 -8.25 -1.08 5.89
C ILE A 318 -8.83 -1.70 7.16
N PHE A 319 -8.15 -1.54 8.30
CA PHE A 319 -8.61 -2.07 9.59
C PHE A 319 -9.90 -1.40 10.06
N LEU A 320 -9.99 -0.07 10.03
CA LEU A 320 -11.17 0.67 10.50
C LEU A 320 -12.44 0.28 9.74
N PHE A 321 -12.39 0.13 8.42
CA PHE A 321 -13.57 -0.13 7.61
C PHE A 321 -13.90 -1.61 7.44
N PHE A 322 -12.92 -2.51 7.53
CA PHE A 322 -13.11 -3.95 7.35
C PHE A 322 -12.72 -4.78 8.55
N GLY A 323 -11.69 -4.40 9.33
CA GLY A 323 -11.25 -5.11 10.52
C GLY A 323 -12.21 -4.96 11.71
N MET A 324 -12.99 -3.87 11.78
CA MET A 324 -13.97 -3.65 12.86
C MET A 324 -15.39 -4.08 12.47
N THR A 325 -15.55 -4.91 11.45
CA THR A 325 -16.87 -5.43 11.08
C THR A 325 -17.29 -6.58 11.98
N LYS A 326 -18.63 -6.84 12.12
CA LYS A 326 -19.16 -8.00 12.86
C LYS A 326 -18.47 -9.30 12.44
N ASP A 327 -18.33 -9.54 11.14
CA ASP A 327 -17.73 -10.74 10.57
C ASP A 327 -16.23 -10.82 10.89
N ALA A 328 -15.53 -9.67 10.91
CA ALA A 328 -14.12 -9.61 11.29
C ALA A 328 -13.91 -9.85 12.79
N ILE A 329 -14.71 -9.21 13.66
CA ILE A 329 -14.65 -9.42 15.11
C ILE A 329 -14.91 -10.89 15.44
N ASN A 330 -15.88 -11.53 14.79
CA ASN A 330 -16.13 -12.97 14.98
C ASN A 330 -14.98 -13.83 14.44
N SER A 331 -14.28 -13.39 13.38
CA SER A 331 -13.07 -14.09 12.89
C SER A 331 -11.92 -13.96 13.87
N TYR A 332 -11.67 -12.78 14.45
CA TYR A 332 -10.66 -12.61 15.53
C TYR A 332 -11.00 -13.47 16.74
N ARG A 333 -12.28 -13.51 17.15
CA ARG A 333 -12.77 -14.33 18.22
C ARG A 333 -12.43 -15.82 18.02
N ILE A 334 -12.67 -16.36 16.81
CA ILE A 334 -12.35 -17.75 16.48
C ILE A 334 -10.85 -18.01 16.61
N VAL A 335 -10.00 -17.09 16.14
CA VAL A 335 -8.55 -17.19 16.25
C VAL A 335 -8.11 -17.17 17.72
N LEU A 336 -8.64 -16.26 18.53
CA LEU A 336 -8.34 -16.17 19.95
C LEU A 336 -8.78 -17.44 20.74
N LEU A 337 -9.93 -18.02 20.37
CA LEU A 337 -10.39 -19.29 20.95
C LEU A 337 -9.45 -20.44 20.58
N TYR A 338 -8.93 -20.46 19.35
CA TYR A 338 -7.96 -21.47 18.91
C TYR A 338 -6.66 -21.43 19.74
N PHE A 339 -6.21 -20.22 20.12
CA PHE A 339 -5.06 -20.05 21.04
C PHE A 339 -5.39 -20.29 22.52
N GLY A 340 -6.59 -20.78 22.85
CA GLY A 340 -6.98 -21.15 24.21
C GLY A 340 -7.34 -19.96 25.11
N LEU A 341 -7.42 -18.74 24.60
CA LEU A 341 -7.77 -17.53 25.35
C LEU A 341 -9.23 -17.55 25.88
N GLY A 342 -10.06 -18.47 25.39
CA GLY A 342 -11.40 -18.70 25.92
C GLY A 342 -11.44 -19.09 27.40
N LYS A 343 -10.34 -19.67 27.96
CA LYS A 343 -10.19 -19.96 29.39
C LYS A 343 -10.01 -18.71 30.24
N ILE A 344 -9.36 -17.65 29.66
CA ILE A 344 -9.10 -16.39 30.37
C ILE A 344 -10.30 -15.46 30.22
N TRP A 345 -10.93 -15.44 29.03
CA TRP A 345 -12.09 -14.60 28.72
C TRP A 345 -13.30 -15.46 28.27
N PRO A 346 -14.18 -15.88 29.19
CA PRO A 346 -15.36 -16.70 28.86
C PRO A 346 -16.32 -16.06 27.88
N ASN A 347 -16.38 -14.72 27.85
CA ASN A 347 -17.20 -13.97 26.90
C ASN A 347 -16.82 -14.18 25.42
N LEU A 348 -15.62 -14.70 25.14
CA LEU A 348 -15.20 -15.09 23.79
C LEU A 348 -16.00 -16.26 23.22
N HIS A 349 -16.72 -17.05 24.03
CA HIS A 349 -17.58 -18.10 23.53
C HIS A 349 -18.89 -17.59 22.93
N ASN A 350 -19.31 -16.37 23.27
CA ASN A 350 -20.51 -15.76 22.73
C ASN A 350 -20.23 -15.04 21.40
N GLU A 351 -21.06 -15.29 20.38
CA GLU A 351 -20.95 -14.58 19.10
C GLU A 351 -21.24 -13.09 19.28
N TYR A 352 -20.37 -12.24 18.74
CA TYR A 352 -20.58 -10.80 18.75
C TYR A 352 -21.73 -10.42 17.80
N ASP A 353 -22.84 -9.95 18.36
CA ASP A 353 -24.00 -9.45 17.63
C ASP A 353 -24.41 -8.08 18.15
N PRO A 354 -24.07 -7.00 17.46
CA PRO A 354 -24.42 -5.63 17.87
C PRO A 354 -25.94 -5.38 17.86
N ASP A 355 -26.71 -6.14 17.06
CA ASP A 355 -28.15 -5.99 16.99
C ASP A 355 -28.85 -6.65 18.19
N ARG A 356 -28.22 -7.64 18.84
CA ARG A 356 -28.75 -8.35 20.01
C ARG A 356 -28.72 -7.49 21.26
N SER A 357 -27.68 -6.68 21.45
CA SER A 357 -27.57 -5.74 22.57
C SER A 357 -28.62 -4.62 22.47
N ALA A 358 -28.91 -4.13 21.28
CA ALA A 358 -29.96 -3.12 21.05
C ALA A 358 -31.37 -3.66 21.36
N THR A 359 -31.63 -4.92 21.05
CA THR A 359 -32.93 -5.57 21.30
C THR A 359 -33.16 -5.83 22.78
N GLN A 360 -32.09 -6.23 23.53
CA GLN A 360 -32.17 -6.42 24.97
C GLN A 360 -32.43 -5.11 25.73
N THR A 361 -31.77 -4.01 25.32
CA THR A 361 -32.01 -2.69 25.93
C THR A 361 -33.42 -2.19 25.66
N ALA A 362 -33.98 -2.42 24.45
CA ALA A 362 -35.34 -2.06 24.09
C ALA A 362 -36.41 -2.93 24.82
N SER A 363 -36.13 -4.20 25.09
CA SER A 363 -37.03 -5.06 25.85
C SER A 363 -37.02 -4.73 27.35
N SER A 364 -35.88 -4.39 27.91
CA SER A 364 -35.75 -3.94 29.31
C SER A 364 -36.48 -2.62 29.57
N SER A 365 -36.41 -1.66 28.64
CA SER A 365 -37.17 -0.39 28.78
C SER A 365 -38.68 -0.57 28.66
N ARG A 366 -39.16 -1.53 27.85
CA ARG A 366 -40.58 -1.86 27.77
C ARG A 366 -41.13 -2.60 29.00
N PHE A 367 -40.25 -3.32 29.70
CA PHE A 367 -40.64 -3.99 30.96
C PHE A 367 -40.80 -2.97 32.10
N LEU A 368 -39.92 -1.98 32.21
CA LEU A 368 -40.00 -0.91 33.21
C LEU A 368 -41.21 -0.01 33.03
N THR A 369 -41.62 0.30 31.80
CA THR A 369 -42.84 1.08 31.53
C THR A 369 -44.18 0.32 31.80
N ARG A 370 -44.13 -1.02 31.94
CA ARG A 370 -45.32 -1.83 32.25
C ARG A 370 -45.51 -2.08 33.75
N VAL A 371 -44.52 -1.79 34.58
CA VAL A 371 -44.55 -1.98 36.06
C VAL A 371 -44.92 -0.66 36.77
N THR A 372 -44.87 0.50 36.08
CA THR A 372 -45.19 1.83 36.64
C THR A 372 -46.48 2.43 36.09
N GLY A 373 -47.31 1.69 35.39
CA GLY A 373 -48.69 2.00 34.97
C GLY A 373 -49.62 0.96 35.57
#